data_c10364de38e6e283b8edd32c7448448f
#
_entry.id   c10364de38e6e283b8edd32c7448448f
#
_cell.length_a   1.000
_cell.length_b   1.000
_cell.length_c   1.000
_cell.angle_alpha   90.00
_cell.angle_beta   90.00
_cell.angle_gamma   90.00
#
_symmetry.space_group_name_H-M   'P 1'
#
loop_
_entity.id
_entity.type
_entity.pdbx_description
1 polymer ?
#
loop_
_entity_poly.entity_id
_entity_poly.type
_entity_poly.pdbx_seq_one_letter_code
_entity_poly.pdbx_strand_id
1 'polypeptide(L)'
;MVAYLFQGSFKKQAKFNQFVCKLKEPVVTLTLEPVPPEECQQSSSAIPRNGTNVRLPASFDIPAFPRHLQTKLDNKEPCQRNPKDRHIMIRVLFEAVALYTMYPTTSEYVQVVKMLIAKYPFLKDLEGNGYAPSVLGEDPSSIEAHVNVLHSQYQKMQPDFRIVWDRMQQTFAWRQKEIADGMTVEDTVKKYPLLRTPTGLFDELERIHPATGNLCQRFNEGFKCIVPKVLHLAQRKSPLFQFYLETKEEALTEDLPDIDFRAALIFLPYIFKENIDHFITLGETDLDSPYPTIQLTDQDWKMAFARRAPNILKVDHIEVCRTSGIDEGIISAFCTYFVFNLSYPRHLKNTLMFLQRYIAKIVVDVVVA
;
A
#
# COMPACT_ATOMS: atom_id res chain seq x y z
N MET A 1 10.85 13.32 7.19
CA MET A 1 10.90 11.87 7.44
C MET A 1 11.95 11.49 8.49
N VAL A 2 13.25 11.80 8.28
CA VAL A 2 14.34 11.43 9.23
C VAL A 2 14.13 12.04 10.63
N ALA A 3 13.67 13.30 10.74
CA ALA A 3 13.39 13.97 12.03
C ALA A 3 12.30 13.26 12.86
N TYR A 4 11.39 12.57 12.23
CA TYR A 4 10.27 11.86 12.86
C TYR A 4 10.67 10.48 13.39
N LEU A 5 11.57 9.79 12.67
CA LEU A 5 12.11 8.48 13.06
C LEU A 5 12.90 8.53 14.38
N PHE A 6 13.44 9.69 14.74
CA PHE A 6 14.31 9.84 15.91
C PHE A 6 13.70 10.67 17.04
N GLN A 7 12.38 10.86 17.06
CA GLN A 7 11.65 11.55 18.14
C GLN A 7 12.24 12.90 18.56
N GLY A 8 12.68 13.71 17.60
CA GLY A 8 13.26 15.04 17.87
C GLY A 8 14.69 15.05 18.39
N SER A 9 15.37 13.91 18.51
CA SER A 9 16.76 13.86 18.92
C SER A 9 17.71 14.23 17.76
N PHE A 10 18.09 15.49 17.69
CA PHE A 10 19.04 16.03 16.71
C PHE A 10 20.35 15.24 16.63
N LYS A 11 20.86 14.74 17.76
CA LYS A 11 22.08 13.91 17.81
C LYS A 11 21.92 12.56 17.10
N LYS A 12 20.76 11.91 17.24
CA LYS A 12 20.50 10.62 16.57
C LYS A 12 20.29 10.82 15.07
N GLN A 13 19.63 11.91 14.70
CA GLN A 13 19.42 12.31 13.30
C GLN A 13 20.74 12.65 12.60
N ALA A 14 21.63 13.41 13.27
CA ALA A 14 22.95 13.75 12.75
C ALA A 14 23.82 12.49 12.57
N LYS A 15 23.81 11.56 13.55
CA LYS A 15 24.51 10.27 13.44
C LYS A 15 23.97 9.39 12.29
N PHE A 16 22.68 9.35 12.08
CA PHE A 16 22.08 8.60 10.97
C PHE A 16 22.46 9.21 9.62
N ASN A 17 22.37 10.55 9.49
CA ASN A 17 22.80 11.24 8.27
C ASN A 17 24.30 11.06 8.01
N GLN A 18 25.13 11.09 9.05
CA GLN A 18 26.56 10.81 8.95
C GLN A 18 26.85 9.37 8.53
N PHE A 19 26.05 8.42 9.02
CA PHE A 19 26.13 7.00 8.62
C PHE A 19 25.71 6.82 7.16
N VAL A 20 24.62 7.45 6.72
CA VAL A 20 24.17 7.43 5.32
C VAL A 20 25.17 8.09 4.38
N CYS A 21 25.82 9.20 4.81
CA CYS A 21 26.90 9.83 4.05
C CYS A 21 28.12 8.91 3.92
N LYS A 22 28.52 8.24 5.00
CA LYS A 22 29.62 7.25 4.97
C LYS A 22 29.32 6.03 4.08
N LEU A 23 28.07 5.63 3.94
CA LEU A 23 27.65 4.57 3.01
C LEU A 23 27.67 5.03 1.53
N LYS A 24 27.72 6.34 1.28
CA LYS A 24 27.79 6.92 -0.06
C LYS A 24 29.22 7.28 -0.52
N GLU A 25 30.20 7.25 0.37
CA GLU A 25 31.60 7.46 0.01
C GLU A 25 32.18 6.11 -0.45
N PRO A 26 32.71 6.02 -1.68
CA PRO A 26 33.46 4.85 -2.11
C PRO A 26 34.75 4.79 -1.30
N VAL A 27 34.92 3.78 -0.46
CA VAL A 27 36.18 3.50 0.22
C VAL A 27 37.15 2.96 -0.83
N VAL A 28 37.93 3.84 -1.41
CA VAL A 28 39.13 3.47 -2.16
C VAL A 28 40.32 3.83 -1.28
N THR A 29 40.75 2.88 -0.48
CA THR A 29 42.08 2.94 0.15
C THR A 29 42.99 2.03 -0.67
N LEU A 30 43.71 2.61 -1.60
CA LEU A 30 44.83 1.95 -2.28
C LEU A 30 46.07 2.14 -1.43
N THR A 31 46.48 1.10 -0.73
CA THR A 31 47.86 0.93 -0.28
C THR A 31 48.60 0.14 -1.36
N LEU A 32 49.50 0.85 -2.05
CA LEU A 32 50.44 0.25 -3.02
C LEU A 32 51.64 -0.27 -2.22
N GLU A 33 51.85 -1.59 -2.22
CA GLU A 33 53.16 -2.20 -2.04
C GLU A 33 53.56 -2.91 -3.33
N PRO A 34 54.81 -2.79 -3.79
CA PRO A 34 55.27 -3.36 -5.06
C PRO A 34 55.69 -4.80 -4.93
N VAL A 35 55.18 -5.69 -5.76
CA VAL A 35 55.68 -7.05 -5.97
C VAL A 35 55.98 -7.25 -7.48
N PRO A 36 57.09 -7.93 -7.82
CA PRO A 36 57.63 -7.98 -9.18
C PRO A 36 56.86 -8.92 -10.12
N PRO A 37 57.14 -8.87 -11.44
CA PRO A 37 56.29 -9.44 -12.45
C PRO A 37 56.54 -10.93 -12.70
N GLU A 38 55.45 -11.71 -12.74
CA GLU A 38 55.44 -12.99 -13.45
C GLU A 38 54.27 -13.04 -14.43
N GLU A 39 54.56 -13.41 -15.62
CA GLU A 39 53.69 -13.52 -16.79
C GLU A 39 52.64 -14.63 -16.57
N CYS A 40 51.38 -14.35 -16.89
CA CYS A 40 50.51 -15.35 -17.50
C CYS A 40 49.28 -14.70 -18.15
N GLN A 41 49.24 -14.83 -19.41
CA GLN A 41 48.22 -14.84 -20.45
C GLN A 41 46.79 -14.43 -20.13
N GLN A 42 46.42 -13.38 -20.78
CA GLN A 42 45.17 -12.97 -21.49
C GLN A 42 43.90 -13.85 -21.30
N SER A 43 42.88 -13.28 -20.74
CA SER A 43 41.57 -13.22 -21.39
C SER A 43 40.89 -11.91 -20.98
N SER A 44 40.85 -11.01 -21.92
CA SER A 44 40.27 -9.69 -21.83
C SER A 44 38.74 -9.76 -21.87
N SER A 45 38.07 -9.27 -20.84
CA SER A 45 36.75 -8.65 -21.02
C SER A 45 36.77 -7.30 -20.34
N ALA A 46 37.01 -6.28 -21.15
CA ALA A 46 36.96 -4.88 -20.76
C ALA A 46 35.55 -4.49 -20.36
N ILE A 47 35.40 -3.97 -19.17
CA ILE A 47 34.18 -3.30 -18.71
C ILE A 47 34.25 -1.83 -19.15
N PRO A 48 33.40 -1.36 -20.05
CA PRO A 48 33.32 0.06 -20.36
C PRO A 48 32.56 0.81 -19.27
N ARG A 49 33.27 1.62 -18.51
CA ARG A 49 32.66 2.68 -17.70
C ARG A 49 32.28 3.83 -18.64
N ASN A 50 31.06 3.83 -19.14
CA ASN A 50 30.42 5.03 -19.68
C ASN A 50 28.97 5.06 -19.23
N GLY A 51 28.60 6.16 -18.57
CA GLY A 51 27.25 6.42 -18.08
C GLY A 51 26.26 6.68 -19.23
N THR A 52 25.84 5.60 -19.86
CA THR A 52 24.65 5.58 -20.72
C THR A 52 23.60 4.72 -19.99
N ASN A 53 22.36 5.23 -19.90
CA ASN A 53 21.20 4.48 -19.47
C ASN A 53 21.00 3.28 -20.40
N VAL A 54 21.74 2.20 -20.18
CA VAL A 54 21.59 0.96 -20.93
C VAL A 54 20.41 0.24 -20.26
N ARG A 55 19.34 0.03 -21.03
CA ARG A 55 18.19 -0.77 -20.59
C ARG A 55 18.62 -2.19 -20.27
N LEU A 56 17.91 -2.81 -19.31
CA LEU A 56 18.13 -4.21 -18.99
C LEU A 56 17.92 -5.07 -20.24
N PRO A 57 18.90 -5.93 -20.61
CA PRO A 57 18.78 -6.75 -21.82
C PRO A 57 17.61 -7.74 -21.70
N ALA A 58 16.94 -8.04 -22.80
CA ALA A 58 15.85 -9.01 -22.83
C ALA A 58 16.29 -10.41 -22.36
N SER A 59 17.57 -10.74 -22.51
CA SER A 59 18.22 -11.98 -22.07
C SER A 59 19.05 -11.76 -20.79
N PHE A 60 18.48 -11.09 -19.79
CA PHE A 60 19.15 -10.92 -18.49
C PHE A 60 19.26 -12.28 -17.78
N ASP A 61 20.48 -12.72 -17.47
CA ASP A 61 20.70 -13.97 -16.75
C ASP A 61 20.67 -13.75 -15.23
N ILE A 62 19.92 -14.60 -14.53
CA ILE A 62 19.90 -14.58 -13.07
C ILE A 62 21.28 -15.01 -12.55
N PRO A 63 21.97 -14.15 -11.76
CA PRO A 63 23.30 -14.42 -11.26
C PRO A 63 23.33 -15.67 -10.34
N ALA A 64 24.53 -16.20 -10.13
CA ALA A 64 24.73 -17.25 -9.12
C ALA A 64 24.64 -16.65 -7.73
N PHE A 65 23.93 -17.32 -6.85
CA PHE A 65 23.79 -16.92 -5.45
C PHE A 65 24.95 -17.46 -4.59
N PRO A 66 25.23 -16.86 -3.42
CA PRO A 66 26.20 -17.38 -2.47
C PRO A 66 25.95 -18.87 -2.14
N ARG A 67 26.98 -19.65 -1.92
CA ARG A 67 26.90 -21.12 -1.78
C ARG A 67 25.77 -21.59 -0.86
N HIS A 68 25.66 -21.00 0.32
CA HIS A 68 24.63 -21.40 1.29
C HIS A 68 23.20 -21.18 0.78
N LEU A 69 22.96 -20.12 0.01
CA LEU A 69 21.66 -19.84 -0.58
C LEU A 69 21.43 -20.69 -1.84
N GLN A 70 22.47 -20.87 -2.65
CA GLN A 70 22.41 -21.72 -3.84
C GLN A 70 22.05 -23.17 -3.48
N THR A 71 22.66 -23.73 -2.42
CA THR A 71 22.32 -25.08 -1.93
C THR A 71 20.85 -25.20 -1.53
N LYS A 72 20.29 -24.18 -0.89
CA LYS A 72 18.85 -24.14 -0.55
C LYS A 72 17.97 -24.07 -1.78
N LEU A 73 18.36 -23.26 -2.78
CA LEU A 73 17.63 -23.15 -4.04
C LEU A 73 17.66 -24.46 -4.83
N ASP A 74 18.80 -25.14 -4.85
CA ASP A 74 18.96 -26.45 -5.51
C ASP A 74 18.13 -27.55 -4.82
N ASN A 75 18.02 -27.47 -3.48
CA ASN A 75 17.17 -28.35 -2.67
C ASN A 75 15.68 -27.96 -2.71
N LYS A 76 15.30 -26.91 -3.45
CA LYS A 76 13.93 -26.36 -3.51
C LYS A 76 13.37 -25.95 -2.15
N GLU A 77 14.22 -25.50 -1.22
CA GLU A 77 13.78 -25.00 0.07
C GLU A 77 13.13 -23.61 -0.08
N PRO A 78 12.05 -23.30 0.66
CA PRO A 78 11.34 -22.01 0.56
C PRO A 78 12.12 -20.87 1.25
N CYS A 79 13.34 -20.60 0.77
CA CYS A 79 14.27 -19.61 1.32
C CYS A 79 13.74 -18.17 1.27
N GLN A 80 12.77 -17.85 0.38
CA GLN A 80 12.10 -16.55 0.30
C GLN A 80 11.31 -16.21 1.58
N ARG A 81 10.90 -17.20 2.36
CA ARG A 81 10.21 -17.01 3.65
C ARG A 81 11.17 -16.58 4.78
N ASN A 82 12.46 -16.89 4.64
CA ASN A 82 13.47 -16.49 5.62
C ASN A 82 13.93 -15.04 5.32
N PRO A 83 13.78 -14.07 6.24
CA PRO A 83 14.15 -12.67 5.99
C PRO A 83 15.63 -12.49 5.62
N LYS A 84 16.54 -13.27 6.20
CA LYS A 84 17.99 -13.20 5.91
C LYS A 84 18.30 -13.69 4.49
N ASP A 85 17.76 -14.83 4.11
CA ASP A 85 17.96 -15.41 2.77
C ASP A 85 17.34 -14.53 1.70
N ARG A 86 16.12 -14.02 1.94
CA ARG A 86 15.44 -13.07 1.06
C ARG A 86 16.26 -11.78 0.86
N HIS A 87 16.84 -11.24 1.92
CA HIS A 87 17.66 -10.03 1.83
C HIS A 87 18.92 -10.26 0.98
N ILE A 88 19.58 -11.42 1.13
CA ILE A 88 20.75 -11.79 0.32
C ILE A 88 20.33 -11.95 -1.15
N MET A 89 19.20 -12.60 -1.41
CA MET A 89 18.68 -12.78 -2.76
C MET A 89 18.42 -11.43 -3.46
N ILE A 90 17.72 -10.52 -2.77
CA ILE A 90 17.43 -9.17 -3.29
C ILE A 90 18.73 -8.40 -3.55
N ARG A 91 19.70 -8.47 -2.66
CA ARG A 91 20.99 -7.79 -2.82
C ARG A 91 21.74 -8.27 -4.05
N VAL A 92 21.85 -9.59 -4.25
CA VAL A 92 22.54 -10.18 -5.41
C VAL A 92 21.86 -9.79 -6.72
N LEU A 93 20.52 -9.83 -6.76
CA LEU A 93 19.76 -9.38 -7.92
C LEU A 93 19.94 -7.89 -8.20
N PHE A 94 19.92 -7.06 -7.14
CA PHE A 94 20.15 -5.63 -7.27
C PHE A 94 21.55 -5.32 -7.80
N GLU A 95 22.59 -5.97 -7.27
CA GLU A 95 23.98 -5.81 -7.72
C GLU A 95 24.11 -6.18 -9.21
N ALA A 96 23.43 -7.23 -9.66
CA ALA A 96 23.44 -7.64 -11.07
C ALA A 96 22.69 -6.65 -11.98
N VAL A 97 21.55 -6.12 -11.53
CA VAL A 97 20.79 -5.11 -12.28
C VAL A 97 21.53 -3.76 -12.31
N ALA A 98 22.22 -3.40 -11.23
CA ALA A 98 22.98 -2.17 -11.12
C ALA A 98 24.17 -2.08 -12.12
N LEU A 99 24.61 -3.20 -12.68
CA LEU A 99 25.58 -3.22 -13.79
C LEU A 99 25.02 -2.58 -15.08
N TYR A 100 23.70 -2.57 -15.23
CA TYR A 100 23.01 -2.01 -16.40
C TYR A 100 22.35 -0.67 -16.08
N THR A 101 21.61 -0.60 -14.97
CA THR A 101 20.91 0.62 -14.56
C THR A 101 20.80 0.71 -13.04
N MET A 102 21.07 1.91 -12.51
CA MET A 102 20.86 2.23 -11.09
C MET A 102 19.39 2.56 -10.76
N TYR A 103 18.58 2.78 -11.77
CA TYR A 103 17.16 3.16 -11.64
C TYR A 103 16.29 2.29 -12.56
N PRO A 104 16.13 1.00 -12.22
CA PRO A 104 15.28 0.11 -13.01
C PRO A 104 13.83 0.58 -13.02
N THR A 105 13.20 0.48 -14.17
CA THR A 105 11.76 0.71 -14.32
C THR A 105 10.95 -0.44 -13.74
N THR A 106 9.67 -0.21 -13.48
CA THR A 106 8.74 -1.27 -13.02
C THR A 106 8.74 -2.48 -13.97
N SER A 107 8.80 -2.24 -15.29
CA SER A 107 8.87 -3.30 -16.29
C SER A 107 10.13 -4.15 -16.17
N GLU A 108 11.28 -3.53 -15.89
CA GLU A 108 12.56 -4.23 -15.70
C GLU A 108 12.57 -5.04 -14.39
N TYR A 109 11.98 -4.53 -13.30
CA TYR A 109 11.78 -5.31 -12.10
C TYR A 109 10.92 -6.55 -12.35
N VAL A 110 9.79 -6.39 -13.05
CA VAL A 110 8.91 -7.51 -13.42
C VAL A 110 9.64 -8.52 -14.30
N GLN A 111 10.49 -8.07 -15.22
CA GLN A 111 11.32 -8.94 -16.06
C GLN A 111 12.27 -9.79 -15.20
N VAL A 112 13.03 -9.19 -14.29
CA VAL A 112 13.96 -9.90 -13.39
C VAL A 112 13.23 -10.93 -12.53
N VAL A 113 12.07 -10.58 -11.98
CA VAL A 113 11.26 -11.49 -11.17
C VAL A 113 10.73 -12.66 -12.01
N LYS A 114 10.25 -12.41 -13.24
CA LYS A 114 9.81 -13.48 -14.15
C LYS A 114 10.94 -14.45 -14.47
N MET A 115 12.15 -13.94 -14.72
CA MET A 115 13.33 -14.77 -14.99
C MET A 115 13.77 -15.57 -13.76
N LEU A 116 13.71 -14.97 -12.55
CA LEU A 116 13.97 -15.66 -11.30
C LEU A 116 12.99 -16.82 -11.08
N ILE A 117 11.69 -16.58 -11.28
CA ILE A 117 10.65 -17.60 -11.15
C ILE A 117 10.77 -18.67 -12.25
N ALA A 118 11.16 -18.30 -13.47
CA ALA A 118 11.42 -19.25 -14.55
C ALA A 118 12.59 -20.19 -14.19
N LYS A 119 13.65 -19.66 -13.57
CA LYS A 119 14.81 -20.44 -13.12
C LYS A 119 14.51 -21.28 -11.86
N TYR A 120 13.72 -20.74 -10.93
CA TYR A 120 13.35 -21.36 -9.66
C TYR A 120 11.84 -21.33 -9.44
N PRO A 121 11.06 -22.21 -10.08
CA PRO A 121 9.57 -22.15 -10.07
C PRO A 121 8.96 -22.27 -8.67
N PHE A 122 9.64 -22.94 -7.74
CA PHE A 122 9.18 -23.12 -6.35
C PHE A 122 9.26 -21.83 -5.51
N LEU A 123 9.96 -20.80 -5.98
CA LEU A 123 9.96 -19.46 -5.36
C LEU A 123 8.70 -18.66 -5.66
N LYS A 124 7.87 -19.16 -6.60
CA LYS A 124 6.57 -18.54 -6.89
C LYS A 124 5.75 -18.53 -5.62
N ASP A 125 5.39 -17.34 -5.16
CA ASP A 125 4.54 -17.18 -3.99
C ASP A 125 3.12 -17.60 -4.35
N LEU A 126 2.72 -18.76 -3.87
CA LEU A 126 1.37 -19.31 -4.05
C LEU A 126 0.38 -18.77 -3.01
N GLU A 127 0.89 -18.11 -1.95
CA GLU A 127 0.10 -17.57 -0.84
C GLU A 127 0.11 -16.03 -0.78
N GLY A 128 0.95 -15.38 -1.56
CA GLY A 128 1.14 -13.92 -1.54
C GLY A 128 0.60 -13.21 -2.78
N ASN A 129 0.22 -11.98 -2.62
CA ASN A 129 -0.50 -11.06 -3.51
C ASN A 129 0.07 -10.82 -4.92
N GLY A 130 0.88 -11.70 -5.45
CA GLY A 130 1.40 -11.58 -6.81
C GLY A 130 0.72 -12.45 -7.84
N TYR A 131 0.02 -13.48 -7.42
CA TYR A 131 -0.77 -14.36 -8.30
C TYR A 131 -1.90 -14.97 -7.49
N ALA A 132 -3.12 -14.60 -7.84
CA ALA A 132 -4.30 -15.28 -7.33
C ALA A 132 -4.12 -16.79 -7.50
N PRO A 133 -4.21 -17.59 -6.43
CA PRO A 133 -4.29 -19.02 -6.59
C PRO A 133 -5.51 -19.30 -7.49
N SER A 134 -5.32 -19.96 -8.62
CA SER A 134 -6.46 -20.59 -9.28
C SER A 134 -7.03 -21.55 -8.25
N VAL A 135 -8.23 -21.29 -7.76
CA VAL A 135 -8.95 -22.27 -6.95
C VAL A 135 -9.12 -23.46 -7.86
N LEU A 136 -8.48 -24.58 -7.50
CA LEU A 136 -8.57 -25.82 -8.28
C LEU A 136 -10.05 -26.19 -8.40
N GLY A 137 -10.59 -26.13 -9.63
CA GLY A 137 -11.96 -26.49 -9.92
C GLY A 137 -12.93 -25.34 -10.20
N GLU A 138 -12.52 -24.06 -10.08
CA GLU A 138 -13.35 -22.93 -10.44
C GLU A 138 -13.17 -22.59 -11.94
N ASP A 139 -14.24 -22.71 -12.69
CA ASP A 139 -14.34 -22.28 -14.07
C ASP A 139 -15.18 -20.99 -14.18
N PRO A 140 -15.23 -20.32 -15.35
CA PRO A 140 -16.03 -19.11 -15.51
C PRO A 140 -17.51 -19.27 -15.14
N SER A 141 -18.09 -20.43 -15.39
CA SER A 141 -19.51 -20.72 -15.09
C SER A 141 -19.75 -20.84 -13.59
N SER A 142 -18.83 -21.48 -12.87
CA SER A 142 -18.84 -21.58 -11.41
C SER A 142 -18.73 -20.19 -10.78
N ILE A 143 -17.80 -19.36 -11.25
CA ILE A 143 -17.65 -17.97 -10.78
C ILE A 143 -18.93 -17.17 -11.02
N GLU A 144 -19.55 -17.30 -12.19
CA GLU A 144 -20.80 -16.59 -12.49
C GLU A 144 -21.93 -17.07 -11.56
N ALA A 145 -22.04 -18.36 -11.26
CA ALA A 145 -22.99 -18.87 -10.29
C ALA A 145 -22.77 -18.26 -8.90
N HIS A 146 -21.50 -18.13 -8.44
CA HIS A 146 -21.19 -17.49 -7.17
C HIS A 146 -21.55 -16.00 -7.17
N VAL A 147 -21.28 -15.29 -8.26
CA VAL A 147 -21.63 -13.87 -8.44
C VAL A 147 -23.16 -13.69 -8.38
N ASN A 148 -23.92 -14.54 -9.02
CA ASN A 148 -25.40 -14.51 -8.97
C ASN A 148 -25.93 -14.69 -7.54
N VAL A 149 -25.32 -15.58 -6.75
CA VAL A 149 -25.64 -15.72 -5.33
C VAL A 149 -25.31 -14.45 -4.55
N LEU A 150 -24.15 -13.81 -4.81
CA LEU A 150 -23.79 -12.53 -4.18
C LEU A 150 -24.79 -11.41 -4.50
N HIS A 151 -25.23 -11.29 -5.74
CA HIS A 151 -26.29 -10.36 -6.14
C HIS A 151 -27.61 -10.62 -5.38
N SER A 152 -28.02 -11.88 -5.29
CA SER A 152 -29.20 -12.26 -4.54
C SER A 152 -29.09 -11.92 -3.06
N GLN A 153 -27.91 -12.12 -2.45
CA GLN A 153 -27.69 -11.75 -1.04
C GLN A 153 -27.68 -10.24 -0.83
N TYR A 154 -27.08 -9.47 -1.74
CA TYR A 154 -27.03 -8.01 -1.67
C TYR A 154 -28.40 -7.34 -1.71
N GLN A 155 -29.37 -7.95 -2.39
CA GLN A 155 -30.75 -7.47 -2.49
C GLN A 155 -31.58 -7.75 -1.23
N LYS A 156 -31.10 -8.59 -0.32
CA LYS A 156 -31.82 -8.93 0.92
C LYS A 156 -31.65 -7.84 1.96
N MET A 157 -32.70 -7.57 2.72
CA MET A 157 -32.62 -6.70 3.89
C MET A 157 -31.67 -7.25 4.97
N GLN A 158 -31.57 -8.57 5.06
CA GLN A 158 -30.66 -9.29 5.96
C GLN A 158 -29.93 -10.36 5.15
N PRO A 159 -28.76 -10.02 4.59
CA PRO A 159 -27.90 -10.98 3.93
C PRO A 159 -27.40 -12.06 4.90
N ASP A 160 -27.28 -13.30 4.42
CA ASP A 160 -26.61 -14.34 5.19
C ASP A 160 -25.09 -14.15 5.09
N PHE A 161 -24.49 -13.70 6.20
CA PHE A 161 -23.05 -13.41 6.26
C PHE A 161 -22.17 -14.63 5.97
N ARG A 162 -22.62 -15.85 6.30
CA ARG A 162 -21.86 -17.07 6.01
C ARG A 162 -21.81 -17.33 4.51
N ILE A 163 -22.94 -17.20 3.83
CA ILE A 163 -23.04 -17.36 2.38
C ILE A 163 -22.24 -16.25 1.70
N VAL A 164 -22.39 -15.02 2.12
CA VAL A 164 -21.64 -13.88 1.58
C VAL A 164 -20.14 -14.10 1.71
N TRP A 165 -19.68 -14.43 2.93
CA TRP A 165 -18.26 -14.66 3.21
C TRP A 165 -17.71 -15.79 2.33
N ASP A 166 -18.40 -16.93 2.27
CA ASP A 166 -17.99 -18.07 1.46
C ASP A 166 -17.89 -17.70 -0.03
N ARG A 167 -18.93 -17.09 -0.62
CA ARG A 167 -18.92 -16.72 -2.04
C ARG A 167 -17.91 -15.63 -2.38
N MET A 168 -17.70 -14.67 -1.48
CA MET A 168 -16.63 -13.68 -1.63
C MET A 168 -15.24 -14.34 -1.58
N GLN A 169 -15.08 -15.39 -0.79
CA GLN A 169 -13.84 -16.17 -0.73
C GLN A 169 -13.63 -16.99 -2.01
N GLN A 170 -14.66 -17.69 -2.51
CA GLN A 170 -14.60 -18.49 -3.74
C GLN A 170 -14.25 -17.63 -4.96
N THR A 171 -14.79 -16.42 -5.04
CA THR A 171 -14.54 -15.49 -6.16
C THR A 171 -13.28 -14.64 -6.00
N PHE A 172 -12.58 -14.70 -4.86
CA PHE A 172 -11.49 -13.79 -4.53
C PHE A 172 -10.37 -13.79 -5.58
N ALA A 173 -9.83 -14.96 -5.89
CA ALA A 173 -8.72 -15.09 -6.83
C ALA A 173 -9.09 -14.58 -8.24
N TRP A 174 -10.31 -14.89 -8.67
CA TRP A 174 -10.82 -14.46 -9.97
C TRP A 174 -11.01 -12.95 -10.02
N ARG A 175 -11.62 -12.36 -8.98
CA ARG A 175 -11.83 -10.92 -8.83
C ARG A 175 -10.51 -10.14 -8.84
N GLN A 176 -9.52 -10.61 -8.07
CA GLN A 176 -8.21 -9.96 -8.03
C GLN A 176 -7.53 -10.00 -9.41
N LYS A 177 -7.69 -11.10 -10.15
CA LYS A 177 -7.19 -11.21 -11.53
C LYS A 177 -7.89 -10.22 -12.46
N GLU A 178 -9.21 -10.15 -12.44
CA GLU A 178 -10.00 -9.23 -13.29
C GLU A 178 -9.62 -7.77 -13.04
N ILE A 179 -9.45 -7.37 -11.77
CA ILE A 179 -9.00 -6.02 -11.39
C ILE A 179 -7.58 -5.77 -11.89
N ALA A 180 -6.66 -6.71 -11.72
CA ALA A 180 -5.29 -6.59 -12.19
C ALA A 180 -5.19 -6.54 -13.74
N ASP A 181 -6.11 -7.20 -14.43
CA ASP A 181 -6.23 -7.19 -15.89
C ASP A 181 -6.90 -5.90 -16.42
N GLY A 182 -7.33 -4.99 -15.54
CA GLY A 182 -7.82 -3.65 -15.90
C GLY A 182 -9.35 -3.49 -15.85
N MET A 183 -10.08 -4.35 -15.12
CA MET A 183 -11.51 -4.14 -14.87
C MET A 183 -11.73 -2.79 -14.20
N THR A 184 -12.68 -2.00 -14.71
CA THR A 184 -13.00 -0.67 -14.18
C THR A 184 -13.62 -0.76 -12.78
N VAL A 185 -13.57 0.35 -12.02
CA VAL A 185 -14.25 0.43 -10.70
C VAL A 185 -15.74 0.18 -10.87
N GLU A 186 -16.35 0.77 -11.90
CA GLU A 186 -17.76 0.63 -12.20
C GLU A 186 -18.16 -0.83 -12.45
N ASP A 187 -17.42 -1.53 -13.31
CA ASP A 187 -17.67 -2.94 -13.62
C ASP A 187 -17.43 -3.83 -12.41
N THR A 188 -16.39 -3.52 -11.62
CA THR A 188 -16.07 -4.26 -10.40
C THR A 188 -17.20 -4.19 -9.39
N VAL A 189 -17.72 -2.99 -9.08
CA VAL A 189 -18.80 -2.85 -8.09
C VAL A 189 -20.17 -3.28 -8.64
N LYS A 190 -20.35 -3.29 -9.97
CA LYS A 190 -21.52 -3.91 -10.61
C LYS A 190 -21.48 -5.43 -10.44
N LYS A 191 -20.36 -6.06 -10.76
CA LYS A 191 -20.19 -7.51 -10.68
C LYS A 191 -20.16 -8.02 -9.25
N TYR A 192 -19.51 -7.31 -8.33
CA TYR A 192 -19.35 -7.66 -6.92
C TYR A 192 -19.98 -6.61 -5.99
N PRO A 193 -21.32 -6.58 -5.91
CA PRO A 193 -22.03 -5.47 -5.25
C PRO A 193 -21.77 -5.35 -3.75
N LEU A 194 -21.26 -6.38 -3.09
CA LEU A 194 -20.86 -6.33 -1.68
C LEU A 194 -19.70 -5.32 -1.46
N LEU A 195 -18.88 -5.03 -2.47
CA LEU A 195 -17.86 -3.98 -2.42
C LEU A 195 -18.43 -2.56 -2.38
N ARG A 196 -19.77 -2.41 -2.53
CA ARG A 196 -20.50 -1.15 -2.34
C ARG A 196 -20.87 -0.89 -0.88
N THR A 197 -20.30 -1.64 0.03
CA THR A 197 -20.52 -1.47 1.48
C THR A 197 -19.19 -1.27 2.20
N PRO A 198 -19.12 -0.43 3.25
CA PRO A 198 -17.91 -0.27 4.05
C PRO A 198 -17.37 -1.61 4.56
N THR A 199 -18.25 -2.44 5.12
CA THR A 199 -17.88 -3.78 5.62
C THR A 199 -17.27 -4.66 4.52
N GLY A 200 -17.87 -4.65 3.32
CA GLY A 200 -17.35 -5.40 2.18
C GLY A 200 -15.95 -4.95 1.75
N LEU A 201 -15.67 -3.63 1.81
CA LEU A 201 -14.32 -3.09 1.54
C LEU A 201 -13.32 -3.49 2.62
N PHE A 202 -13.73 -3.50 3.91
CA PHE A 202 -12.87 -3.91 5.02
C PHE A 202 -12.53 -5.40 4.94
N ASP A 203 -13.53 -6.25 4.73
CA ASP A 203 -13.35 -7.69 4.57
C ASP A 203 -12.47 -8.02 3.36
N GLU A 204 -12.61 -7.27 2.27
CA GLU A 204 -11.79 -7.47 1.08
C GLU A 204 -10.34 -7.09 1.33
N LEU A 205 -10.07 -5.99 2.03
CA LEU A 205 -8.72 -5.63 2.42
C LEU A 205 -8.09 -6.68 3.34
N GLU A 206 -8.87 -7.27 4.26
CA GLU A 206 -8.40 -8.36 5.10
C GLU A 206 -8.07 -9.62 4.29
N ARG A 207 -8.81 -9.90 3.20
CA ARG A 207 -8.48 -11.00 2.26
C ARG A 207 -7.20 -10.73 1.50
N ILE A 208 -7.01 -9.48 1.04
CA ILE A 208 -5.78 -9.07 0.33
C ILE A 208 -4.57 -9.13 1.28
N HIS A 209 -4.75 -8.72 2.54
CA HIS A 209 -3.70 -8.64 3.55
C HIS A 209 -4.08 -9.40 4.84
N PRO A 210 -4.09 -10.74 4.84
CA PRO A 210 -4.55 -11.54 5.99
C PRO A 210 -3.77 -11.25 7.28
N ALA A 211 -2.50 -10.86 7.18
CA ALA A 211 -1.68 -10.47 8.33
C ALA A 211 -2.14 -9.17 9.01
N THR A 212 -3.02 -8.41 8.37
CA THR A 212 -3.55 -7.16 8.94
C THR A 212 -4.54 -7.45 10.07
N GLY A 213 -5.30 -8.55 9.98
CA GLY A 213 -6.40 -8.84 10.90
C GLY A 213 -7.49 -7.78 10.82
N ASN A 214 -8.30 -7.63 11.87
CA ASN A 214 -9.40 -6.68 11.86
C ASN A 214 -8.92 -5.23 11.70
N LEU A 215 -9.15 -4.66 10.52
CA LEU A 215 -8.69 -3.32 10.16
C LEU A 215 -9.32 -2.23 11.03
N CYS A 216 -10.64 -2.32 11.28
CA CYS A 216 -11.34 -1.34 12.12
C CYS A 216 -10.77 -1.32 13.54
N GLN A 217 -10.47 -2.49 14.11
CA GLN A 217 -9.82 -2.59 15.41
C GLN A 217 -8.42 -1.95 15.38
N ARG A 218 -7.63 -2.22 14.36
CA ARG A 218 -6.29 -1.60 14.21
C ARG A 218 -6.34 -0.08 14.09
N PHE A 219 -7.30 0.45 13.34
CA PHE A 219 -7.50 1.89 13.27
C PHE A 219 -7.91 2.45 14.62
N ASN A 220 -8.87 1.82 15.28
CA ASN A 220 -9.31 2.27 16.60
C ASN A 220 -8.19 2.24 17.64
N GLU A 221 -7.46 1.14 17.76
CA GLU A 221 -6.42 0.99 18.77
C GLU A 221 -5.14 1.75 18.41
N GLY A 222 -4.68 1.59 17.16
CA GLY A 222 -3.42 2.17 16.71
C GLY A 222 -3.49 3.69 16.52
N PHE A 223 -4.64 4.21 16.08
CA PHE A 223 -4.80 5.64 15.85
C PHE A 223 -5.18 6.39 17.14
N LYS A 224 -6.02 5.81 18.02
CA LYS A 224 -6.42 6.46 19.28
C LYS A 224 -5.24 6.93 20.13
N CYS A 225 -4.15 6.17 20.18
CA CYS A 225 -2.98 6.54 20.98
C CYS A 225 -2.24 7.80 20.47
N ILE A 226 -2.42 8.15 19.20
CA ILE A 226 -1.78 9.33 18.59
C ILE A 226 -2.71 10.54 18.46
N VAL A 227 -4.01 10.38 18.67
CA VAL A 227 -5.04 11.44 18.57
C VAL A 227 -4.62 12.72 19.29
N PRO A 228 -4.25 12.70 20.60
CA PRO A 228 -3.88 13.94 21.30
C PRO A 228 -2.71 14.66 20.65
N LYS A 229 -1.74 13.93 20.12
CA LYS A 229 -0.57 14.50 19.46
C LYS A 229 -0.93 15.09 18.09
N VAL A 230 -1.81 14.42 17.34
CA VAL A 230 -2.31 14.93 16.06
C VAL A 230 -3.06 16.23 16.27
N LEU A 231 -3.99 16.28 17.23
CA LEU A 231 -4.76 17.49 17.57
C LEU A 231 -3.85 18.65 18.00
N HIS A 232 -2.86 18.39 18.85
CA HIS A 232 -1.90 19.40 19.26
C HIS A 232 -1.13 20.00 18.08
N LEU A 233 -0.70 19.15 17.13
CA LEU A 233 0.00 19.61 15.93
C LEU A 233 -0.92 20.35 14.95
N ALA A 234 -2.18 19.93 14.86
CA ALA A 234 -3.18 20.49 13.95
C ALA A 234 -3.61 21.90 14.36
N GLN A 235 -3.60 22.24 15.64
CA GLN A 235 -4.00 23.54 16.19
C GLN A 235 -3.34 24.71 15.45
N ARG A 236 -2.10 24.54 15.00
CA ARG A 236 -1.31 25.57 14.31
C ARG A 236 -1.29 25.43 12.79
N LYS A 237 -1.88 24.37 12.25
CA LYS A 237 -1.72 24.00 10.83
C LYS A 237 -3.01 23.91 10.06
N SER A 238 -4.10 23.56 10.72
CA SER A 238 -5.39 23.34 10.05
C SER A 238 -6.30 24.54 10.16
N PRO A 239 -6.82 25.08 9.06
CA PRO A 239 -7.85 26.12 9.08
C PRO A 239 -9.17 25.60 9.64
N LEU A 240 -9.39 24.29 9.62
CA LEU A 240 -10.62 23.65 10.13
C LEU A 240 -10.63 23.47 11.65
N PHE A 241 -9.52 23.83 12.34
CA PHE A 241 -9.41 23.60 13.79
C PHE A 241 -10.45 24.37 14.60
N GLN A 242 -10.88 25.54 14.11
CA GLN A 242 -11.91 26.33 14.76
C GLN A 242 -13.30 25.63 14.73
N PHE A 243 -13.69 25.03 13.62
CA PHE A 243 -14.92 24.24 13.49
C PHE A 243 -14.93 23.04 14.43
N TYR A 244 -13.79 22.37 14.60
CA TYR A 244 -13.65 21.29 15.57
C TYR A 244 -13.85 21.79 17.01
N LEU A 245 -13.30 22.95 17.39
CA LEU A 245 -13.49 23.51 18.73
C LEU A 245 -14.96 23.84 19.01
N GLU A 246 -15.62 24.48 18.05
CA GLU A 246 -17.04 24.81 18.15
C GLU A 246 -17.92 23.54 18.29
N THR A 247 -17.65 22.50 17.48
CA THR A 247 -18.36 21.22 17.62
C THR A 247 -18.13 20.58 18.99
N LYS A 248 -16.91 20.72 19.52
CA LYS A 248 -16.55 20.15 20.82
C LYS A 248 -17.21 20.87 21.98
N GLU A 249 -17.40 22.20 21.89
CA GLU A 249 -18.11 23.00 22.89
C GLU A 249 -19.61 22.65 22.96
N GLU A 250 -20.20 22.27 21.84
CA GLU A 250 -21.63 21.91 21.73
C GLU A 250 -21.90 20.43 22.10
N ALA A 251 -20.86 19.61 22.19
CA ALA A 251 -20.97 18.14 22.33
C ALA A 251 -21.11 17.68 23.78
N LEU A 252 -21.73 16.51 23.93
CA LEU A 252 -21.78 15.81 25.21
C LEU A 252 -20.39 15.24 25.56
N THR A 253 -20.07 15.19 26.86
CA THR A 253 -18.77 14.69 27.33
C THR A 253 -18.45 13.27 26.85
N GLU A 254 -19.48 12.43 26.69
CA GLU A 254 -19.34 11.05 26.20
C GLU A 254 -18.96 10.96 24.71
N ASP A 255 -19.30 11.98 23.91
CA ASP A 255 -18.99 12.02 22.47
C ASP A 255 -17.60 12.61 22.18
N LEU A 256 -16.95 13.26 23.15
CA LEU A 256 -15.66 13.94 22.95
C LEU A 256 -14.55 13.04 22.40
N PRO A 257 -14.37 11.79 22.87
CA PRO A 257 -13.34 10.91 22.33
C PRO A 257 -13.54 10.57 20.86
N ASP A 258 -14.78 10.45 20.41
CA ASP A 258 -15.12 10.12 19.03
C ASP A 258 -14.97 11.36 18.11
N ILE A 259 -15.31 12.55 18.61
CA ILE A 259 -15.07 13.82 17.93
C ILE A 259 -13.57 14.04 17.76
N ASP A 260 -12.78 13.82 18.82
CA ASP A 260 -11.34 13.93 18.80
C ASP A 260 -10.71 12.96 17.78
N PHE A 261 -11.24 11.74 17.70
CA PHE A 261 -10.79 10.73 16.74
C PHE A 261 -11.06 11.16 15.29
N ARG A 262 -12.28 11.59 14.97
CA ARG A 262 -12.65 12.08 13.63
C ARG A 262 -11.85 13.30 13.24
N ALA A 263 -11.72 14.26 14.15
CA ALA A 263 -10.92 15.45 13.93
C ALA A 263 -9.46 15.11 13.62
N ALA A 264 -8.87 14.17 14.37
CA ALA A 264 -7.50 13.75 14.12
C ALA A 264 -7.32 13.11 12.73
N LEU A 265 -8.29 12.33 12.25
CA LEU A 265 -8.27 11.77 10.89
C LEU A 265 -8.33 12.88 9.82
N ILE A 266 -9.24 13.85 9.97
CA ILE A 266 -9.39 14.99 9.06
C ILE A 266 -8.14 15.86 9.05
N PHE A 267 -7.49 16.03 10.20
CA PHE A 267 -6.32 16.92 10.31
C PHE A 267 -5.00 16.27 9.85
N LEU A 268 -4.98 14.97 9.64
CA LEU A 268 -3.75 14.26 9.29
C LEU A 268 -3.08 14.80 8.01
N PRO A 269 -3.80 15.10 6.91
CA PRO A 269 -3.22 15.70 5.71
C PRO A 269 -2.52 17.04 5.99
N TYR A 270 -3.10 17.90 6.80
CA TYR A 270 -2.48 19.21 7.15
C TYR A 270 -1.15 19.04 7.88
N ILE A 271 -0.99 17.99 8.69
CA ILE A 271 0.28 17.70 9.38
C ILE A 271 1.36 17.37 8.37
N PHE A 272 1.04 16.67 7.30
CA PHE A 272 1.93 16.33 6.21
C PHE A 272 2.05 17.42 5.14
N LYS A 273 1.37 18.57 5.31
CA LYS A 273 1.31 19.66 4.34
C LYS A 273 0.69 19.24 3.01
N GLU A 274 -0.30 18.39 3.09
CA GLU A 274 -1.11 17.92 1.97
C GLU A 274 -2.46 18.62 1.96
N ASN A 275 -3.09 18.72 0.77
CA ASN A 275 -4.37 19.43 0.62
C ASN A 275 -5.53 18.45 0.74
N ILE A 276 -6.38 18.68 1.74
CA ILE A 276 -7.57 17.87 2.00
C ILE A 276 -8.69 18.14 0.99
N ASP A 277 -8.73 19.31 0.35
CA ASP A 277 -9.80 19.71 -0.57
C ASP A 277 -9.88 18.80 -1.81
N HIS A 278 -8.79 18.06 -2.12
CA HIS A 278 -8.79 17.04 -3.16
C HIS A 278 -9.24 15.66 -2.65
N PHE A 279 -9.60 15.54 -1.39
CA PHE A 279 -9.98 14.28 -0.75
C PHE A 279 -11.36 14.33 -0.11
N ILE A 280 -11.70 15.43 0.57
CA ILE A 280 -13.00 15.63 1.23
C ILE A 280 -13.63 16.91 0.70
N THR A 281 -14.87 16.81 0.24
CA THR A 281 -15.67 17.93 -0.26
C THR A 281 -16.97 18.07 0.51
N LEU A 282 -17.58 19.24 0.43
CA LEU A 282 -18.84 19.56 1.09
C LEU A 282 -19.97 19.73 0.08
N GLY A 283 -21.17 19.32 0.46
CA GLY A 283 -22.39 19.51 -0.31
C GLY A 283 -22.34 18.85 -1.69
N GLU A 284 -22.79 19.57 -2.70
CA GLU A 284 -22.86 19.08 -4.07
C GLU A 284 -21.54 19.24 -4.87
N THR A 285 -20.47 19.71 -4.20
CA THR A 285 -19.17 19.87 -4.87
C THR A 285 -18.60 18.51 -5.24
N ASP A 286 -18.55 18.22 -6.53
CA ASP A 286 -17.92 17.02 -7.06
C ASP A 286 -16.53 17.35 -7.60
N LEU A 287 -15.56 16.52 -7.26
CA LEU A 287 -14.19 16.65 -7.74
C LEU A 287 -14.04 15.82 -9.01
N ASP A 288 -13.49 16.44 -10.05
CA ASP A 288 -13.02 15.73 -11.23
C ASP A 288 -11.72 15.00 -10.89
N SER A 289 -11.83 13.84 -10.24
CA SER A 289 -10.70 13.08 -9.72
C SER A 289 -10.88 11.58 -9.94
N PRO A 290 -9.88 10.92 -10.53
CA PRO A 290 -9.89 9.45 -10.65
C PRO A 290 -9.61 8.76 -9.31
N TYR A 291 -9.17 9.51 -8.31
CA TYR A 291 -8.82 8.99 -6.99
C TYR A 291 -10.02 8.97 -6.04
N PRO A 292 -9.98 8.15 -4.98
CA PRO A 292 -11.01 8.14 -3.96
C PRO A 292 -11.24 9.52 -3.33
N THR A 293 -12.49 9.96 -3.33
CA THR A 293 -12.95 11.22 -2.74
C THR A 293 -14.16 10.97 -1.84
N ILE A 294 -14.28 11.76 -0.78
CA ILE A 294 -15.37 11.69 0.19
C ILE A 294 -16.18 12.96 0.06
N GLN A 295 -17.44 12.84 -0.32
CA GLN A 295 -18.36 13.95 -0.44
C GLN A 295 -19.31 13.94 0.76
N LEU A 296 -19.14 14.89 1.68
CA LEU A 296 -20.08 15.12 2.77
C LEU A 296 -21.40 15.68 2.18
N THR A 297 -22.52 15.18 2.65
CA THR A 297 -23.82 15.66 2.19
C THR A 297 -24.18 17.04 2.73
N ASP A 298 -23.54 17.44 3.82
CA ASP A 298 -23.69 18.75 4.44
C ASP A 298 -22.70 19.77 3.86
N GLN A 299 -23.03 21.07 3.95
CA GLN A 299 -22.19 22.17 3.50
C GLN A 299 -21.35 22.79 4.62
N ASP A 300 -21.49 22.32 5.86
CA ASP A 300 -20.80 22.83 7.03
C ASP A 300 -19.73 21.84 7.53
N TRP A 301 -18.50 22.32 7.64
CA TRP A 301 -17.40 21.54 8.23
C TRP A 301 -17.63 21.10 9.68
N LYS A 302 -18.46 21.81 10.45
CA LYS A 302 -18.84 21.36 11.80
C LYS A 302 -19.46 19.96 11.77
N MET A 303 -20.29 19.70 10.75
CA MET A 303 -20.96 18.41 10.61
C MET A 303 -19.99 17.26 10.33
N ALA A 304 -18.82 17.54 9.75
CA ALA A 304 -17.79 16.51 9.53
C ALA A 304 -17.28 15.90 10.84
N PHE A 305 -17.26 16.66 11.92
CA PHE A 305 -16.82 16.20 13.24
C PHE A 305 -17.95 15.53 14.04
N ALA A 306 -19.19 15.77 13.66
CA ALA A 306 -20.36 15.23 14.36
C ALA A 306 -20.43 13.69 14.28
N ARG A 307 -21.20 13.09 15.17
CA ARG A 307 -21.40 11.63 15.21
C ARG A 307 -22.03 11.08 13.93
N ARG A 308 -22.93 11.86 13.31
CA ARG A 308 -23.58 11.54 12.05
C ARG A 308 -23.18 12.59 11.01
N ALA A 309 -22.27 12.19 10.15
CA ALA A 309 -21.79 12.97 9.02
C ALA A 309 -21.96 12.13 7.73
N PRO A 310 -23.20 11.98 7.21
CA PRO A 310 -23.46 11.17 6.03
C PRO A 310 -22.58 11.64 4.88
N ASN A 311 -21.92 10.68 4.23
CA ASN A 311 -21.03 11.00 3.13
C ASN A 311 -21.04 9.90 2.07
N ILE A 312 -20.62 10.27 0.88
CA ILE A 312 -20.54 9.41 -0.30
C ILE A 312 -19.07 9.24 -0.66
N LEU A 313 -18.61 8.00 -0.68
CA LEU A 313 -17.30 7.65 -1.21
C LEU A 313 -17.41 7.43 -2.71
N LYS A 314 -16.68 8.21 -3.49
CA LYS A 314 -16.55 8.09 -4.95
C LYS A 314 -15.13 7.66 -5.32
N VAL A 315 -15.00 6.88 -6.38
CA VAL A 315 -13.73 6.51 -7.02
C VAL A 315 -13.96 6.58 -8.53
N ASP A 316 -13.13 7.30 -9.23
CA ASP A 316 -13.28 7.53 -10.69
C ASP A 316 -14.69 8.00 -11.04
N HIS A 317 -15.23 8.99 -10.29
CA HIS A 317 -16.59 9.54 -10.35
C HIS A 317 -17.71 8.55 -10.01
N ILE A 318 -17.39 7.27 -9.74
CA ILE A 318 -18.39 6.26 -9.43
C ILE A 318 -18.66 6.25 -7.92
N GLU A 319 -19.94 6.36 -7.54
CA GLU A 319 -20.35 6.14 -6.16
C GLU A 319 -20.09 4.68 -5.77
N VAL A 320 -19.14 4.49 -4.87
CA VAL A 320 -18.78 3.16 -4.35
C VAL A 320 -19.65 2.80 -3.16
N CYS A 321 -19.65 3.63 -2.11
CA CYS A 321 -20.51 3.38 -0.95
C CYS A 321 -20.91 4.68 -0.25
N ARG A 322 -21.90 4.57 0.64
CA ARG A 322 -22.31 5.61 1.57
C ARG A 322 -21.95 5.21 2.98
N THR A 323 -21.50 6.18 3.77
CA THR A 323 -21.15 5.96 5.17
C THR A 323 -21.89 6.94 6.08
N SER A 324 -22.00 6.60 7.36
CA SER A 324 -22.73 7.41 8.33
C SER A 324 -21.85 8.40 9.08
N GLY A 325 -20.52 8.18 9.04
CA GLY A 325 -19.53 9.01 9.70
C GLY A 325 -18.29 9.19 8.82
N ILE A 326 -17.59 10.31 9.02
CA ILE A 326 -16.40 10.64 8.26
C ILE A 326 -15.23 9.66 8.50
N ASP A 327 -15.12 9.13 9.70
CA ASP A 327 -14.13 8.12 10.09
C ASP A 327 -14.31 6.84 9.26
N GLU A 328 -15.54 6.32 9.17
CA GLU A 328 -15.87 5.19 8.32
C GLU A 328 -15.59 5.51 6.84
N GLY A 329 -15.92 6.74 6.38
CA GLY A 329 -15.63 7.21 5.03
C GLY A 329 -14.13 7.22 4.71
N ILE A 330 -13.30 7.76 5.61
CA ILE A 330 -11.83 7.82 5.43
C ILE A 330 -11.22 6.43 5.41
N ILE A 331 -11.65 5.53 6.30
CA ILE A 331 -11.16 4.15 6.35
C ILE A 331 -11.59 3.39 5.09
N SER A 332 -12.85 3.57 4.64
CA SER A 332 -13.35 2.98 3.38
C SER A 332 -12.55 3.48 2.18
N ALA A 333 -12.30 4.79 2.09
CA ALA A 333 -11.48 5.38 1.03
C ALA A 333 -10.05 4.82 1.03
N PHE A 334 -9.46 4.63 2.19
CA PHE A 334 -8.16 3.97 2.31
C PHE A 334 -8.20 2.53 1.76
N CYS A 335 -9.26 1.76 2.04
CA CYS A 335 -9.41 0.39 1.55
C CYS A 335 -9.49 0.33 0.02
N THR A 336 -10.14 1.30 -0.64
CA THR A 336 -10.32 1.27 -2.09
C THR A 336 -9.01 1.30 -2.88
N TYR A 337 -7.93 1.87 -2.32
CA TYR A 337 -6.62 1.83 -2.97
C TYR A 337 -6.09 0.42 -3.16
N PHE A 338 -6.38 -0.48 -2.24
CA PHE A 338 -5.97 -1.88 -2.32
C PHE A 338 -6.99 -2.71 -3.09
N VAL A 339 -8.28 -2.51 -2.81
CA VAL A 339 -9.37 -3.27 -3.42
C VAL A 339 -9.43 -3.08 -4.94
N PHE A 340 -9.23 -1.86 -5.42
CA PHE A 340 -9.24 -1.53 -6.85
C PHE A 340 -7.83 -1.37 -7.45
N ASN A 341 -6.78 -1.76 -6.71
CA ASN A 341 -5.39 -1.69 -7.16
C ASN A 341 -4.98 -0.29 -7.67
N LEU A 342 -5.33 0.77 -6.91
CA LEU A 342 -5.06 2.15 -7.26
C LEU A 342 -3.70 2.62 -6.72
N SER A 343 -3.04 3.49 -7.47
CA SER A 343 -1.84 4.18 -6.99
C SER A 343 -2.17 5.35 -6.08
N TYR A 344 -1.27 5.68 -5.13
CA TYR A 344 -1.47 6.85 -4.26
C TYR A 344 -1.26 8.16 -5.01
N PRO A 345 -2.21 9.12 -4.92
CA PRO A 345 -2.05 10.45 -5.51
C PRO A 345 -0.95 11.23 -4.79
N ARG A 346 -0.22 12.05 -5.53
CA ARG A 346 0.88 12.85 -4.96
C ARG A 346 0.43 13.78 -3.84
N HIS A 347 -0.77 14.32 -3.96
CA HIS A 347 -1.32 15.30 -3.01
C HIS A 347 -1.78 14.71 -1.66
N LEU A 348 -1.86 13.35 -1.54
CA LEU A 348 -2.26 12.66 -0.30
C LEU A 348 -1.32 11.50 0.08
N LYS A 349 -0.19 11.42 -0.60
CA LYS A 349 0.76 10.30 -0.49
C LYS A 349 1.23 10.03 0.93
N ASN A 350 1.65 11.09 1.64
CA ASN A 350 2.28 10.92 2.96
C ASN A 350 1.24 10.50 4.01
N THR A 351 0.01 11.03 3.91
CA THR A 351 -1.12 10.62 4.75
C THR A 351 -1.44 9.14 4.53
N LEU A 352 -1.62 8.72 3.29
CA LEU A 352 -1.95 7.33 2.96
C LEU A 352 -0.82 6.37 3.34
N MET A 353 0.44 6.73 3.08
CA MET A 353 1.60 5.93 3.52
C MET A 353 1.71 5.84 5.04
N PHE A 354 1.34 6.90 5.77
CA PHE A 354 1.30 6.87 7.22
C PHE A 354 0.22 5.90 7.71
N LEU A 355 -1.01 6.01 7.19
CA LEU A 355 -2.10 5.09 7.52
C LEU A 355 -1.73 3.64 7.20
N GLN A 356 -1.16 3.39 6.04
CA GLN A 356 -0.73 2.07 5.60
C GLN A 356 0.30 1.44 6.54
N ARG A 357 1.42 2.15 6.78
CA ARG A 357 2.58 1.57 7.46
C ARG A 357 2.47 1.57 8.97
N TYR A 358 1.88 2.62 9.54
CA TYR A 358 1.86 2.81 11.00
C TYR A 358 0.56 2.37 11.63
N ILE A 359 -0.58 2.54 10.96
CA ILE A 359 -1.89 2.19 11.49
C ILE A 359 -2.30 0.80 11.04
N ALA A 360 -2.45 0.58 9.74
CA ALA A 360 -2.84 -0.71 9.19
C ALA A 360 -1.71 -1.76 9.23
N LYS A 361 -0.45 -1.32 9.36
CA LYS A 361 0.77 -2.16 9.39
C LYS A 361 0.93 -3.02 8.12
N ILE A 362 0.47 -2.51 7.00
CA ILE A 362 0.65 -3.14 5.69
C ILE A 362 2.03 -2.77 5.14
N VAL A 363 2.89 -3.77 4.93
CA VAL A 363 4.32 -3.58 4.57
C VAL A 363 4.55 -3.54 3.06
N VAL A 364 3.53 -3.82 2.25
CA VAL A 364 3.63 -3.80 0.78
C VAL A 364 3.73 -2.37 0.28
N ASP A 365 4.62 -2.10 -0.68
CA ASP A 365 4.73 -0.78 -1.29
C ASP A 365 3.63 -0.60 -2.35
N VAL A 366 2.72 0.35 -2.11
CA VAL A 366 1.77 0.83 -3.12
C VAL A 366 2.51 1.74 -4.08
N VAL A 367 2.31 1.53 -5.37
CA VAL A 367 2.88 2.39 -6.42
C VAL A 367 2.37 3.82 -6.25
N VAL A 368 3.26 4.78 -6.41
CA VAL A 368 2.91 6.20 -6.35
C VAL A 368 2.85 6.75 -7.76
N ALA A 369 1.73 7.36 -8.10
CA ALA A 369 1.49 7.99 -9.39
C ALA A 369 2.29 9.28 -9.60
#